data_3b0e1f5157fea9a9bb2227f1eae34ce6
#
_entry.id   3b0e1f5157fea9a9bb2227f1eae34ce6
#
_cell.length_a   1.000
_cell.length_b   1.000
_cell.length_c   1.000
_cell.angle_alpha   90.00
_cell.angle_beta   90.00
_cell.angle_gamma   90.00
#
_symmetry.space_group_name_H-M   'P 1'
#
loop_
_entity.id
_entity.type
_entity.pdbx_description
1 polymer ?
#
loop_
_entity_poly.entity_id
_entity_poly.type
_entity_poly.pdbx_seq_one_letter_code
_entity_poly.pdbx_strand_id
1 'polypeptide(L)'
;TYSYVDSGKPAVIVEKDADGKPTGYVSMAINMGNFAETYELAKKHTNEDKTWYWTAWEGVTYPVEVTFKMAEKGGYMAEYIMHDLQRTNDRADYPDLSDAEFGNFRNIATTGMGKDVLYRGSSPINPELGRNTYVDAALKQAGVNVIMNLANSPEEAEAYEGFADTYYSGQKVIYLNLGVDFSAPEFQKGLAEGLRFFAANKGTYYVHCTEGKDRAGFVSALLECLMGATYDEVVADYMVTYYNYYGVEPGTDKYEAIANSNIIKTLQNAFGVEDLSKADLQKGAKDYMKAIGLTDAEITDLMVNLGYVAPVELSLIHI
;
A
#
# COMPACT_ATOMS: atom_id res chain seq x y z
N THR A 1 -19.63 11.38 3.00
CA THR A 1 -18.60 10.40 2.55
C THR A 1 -19.19 9.01 2.65
N TYR A 2 -18.94 8.19 1.66
CA TYR A 2 -19.35 6.80 1.59
C TYR A 2 -18.11 5.94 1.78
N SER A 3 -17.97 5.29 2.93
CA SER A 3 -16.75 4.55 3.32
C SER A 3 -16.42 3.35 2.42
N TYR A 4 -17.40 2.87 1.65
CA TYR A 4 -17.25 1.71 0.75
C TYR A 4 -17.09 2.07 -0.74
N VAL A 5 -16.86 3.34 -1.04
CA VAL A 5 -16.73 3.82 -2.42
C VAL A 5 -15.58 4.83 -2.48
N ASP A 6 -14.65 4.67 -3.39
CA ASP A 6 -13.54 5.60 -3.57
C ASP A 6 -14.00 7.02 -3.89
N SER A 7 -13.20 8.02 -3.51
CA SER A 7 -13.48 9.42 -3.83
C SER A 7 -13.60 9.60 -5.35
N GLY A 8 -14.63 10.33 -5.77
CA GLY A 8 -14.93 10.57 -7.20
C GLY A 8 -15.66 9.43 -7.89
N LYS A 9 -15.90 8.29 -7.24
CA LYS A 9 -16.63 7.17 -7.85
C LYS A 9 -18.14 7.23 -7.57
N PRO A 10 -18.98 6.77 -8.51
CA PRO A 10 -20.42 6.72 -8.33
C PRO A 10 -20.85 5.60 -7.39
N ALA A 11 -21.93 5.84 -6.67
CA ALA A 11 -22.57 4.88 -5.77
C ALA A 11 -24.09 4.86 -5.99
N VAL A 12 -24.70 3.70 -5.83
CA VAL A 12 -26.14 3.53 -5.70
C VAL A 12 -26.43 3.15 -4.26
N ILE A 13 -27.26 3.91 -3.59
CA ILE A 13 -27.54 3.79 -2.16
C ILE A 13 -29.00 3.39 -1.97
N VAL A 14 -29.24 2.27 -1.30
CA VAL A 14 -30.59 1.88 -0.89
C VAL A 14 -31.01 2.77 0.29
N GLU A 15 -32.04 3.57 0.08
CA GLU A 15 -32.59 4.44 1.13
C GLU A 15 -33.26 3.58 2.21
N LYS A 16 -33.02 3.96 3.46
CA LYS A 16 -33.59 3.28 4.65
C LYS A 16 -34.38 4.30 5.46
N ASP A 17 -35.46 3.82 6.08
CA ASP A 17 -36.25 4.60 7.06
C ASP A 17 -35.49 4.71 8.42
N ALA A 18 -36.13 5.39 9.38
CA ALA A 18 -35.55 5.58 10.71
C ALA A 18 -35.32 4.26 11.48
N ASP A 19 -36.03 3.19 11.12
CA ASP A 19 -35.86 1.85 11.68
C ASP A 19 -34.82 1.00 10.91
N GLY A 20 -34.15 1.58 9.89
CA GLY A 20 -33.17 0.90 9.07
C GLY A 20 -33.73 -0.01 7.99
N LYS A 21 -35.05 0.02 7.72
CA LYS A 21 -35.69 -0.80 6.68
C LYS A 21 -35.65 -0.09 5.31
N PRO A 22 -35.44 -0.84 4.21
CA PRO A 22 -35.48 -0.26 2.88
C PRO A 22 -36.79 0.45 2.58
N THR A 23 -36.74 1.68 2.07
CA THR A 23 -37.90 2.48 1.69
C THR A 23 -38.46 2.14 0.33
N GLY A 24 -37.74 1.34 -0.47
CA GLY A 24 -38.05 1.09 -1.89
C GLY A 24 -37.46 2.13 -2.85
N TYR A 25 -36.75 3.13 -2.32
CA TYR A 25 -36.04 4.13 -3.11
C TYR A 25 -34.55 3.89 -3.09
N VAL A 26 -33.89 4.39 -4.11
CA VAL A 26 -32.41 4.44 -4.20
C VAL A 26 -31.98 5.85 -4.53
N SER A 27 -30.87 6.28 -3.94
CA SER A 27 -30.17 7.51 -4.31
C SER A 27 -28.93 7.17 -5.12
N MET A 28 -28.64 8.04 -6.09
CA MET A 28 -27.37 8.00 -6.84
C MET A 28 -26.48 9.14 -6.38
N ALA A 29 -25.25 8.83 -6.04
CA ALA A 29 -24.29 9.79 -5.53
C ALA A 29 -22.91 9.56 -6.16
N ILE A 30 -22.05 10.57 -6.03
CA ILE A 30 -20.59 10.41 -6.21
C ILE A 30 -19.95 10.68 -4.85
N ASN A 31 -19.10 9.78 -4.41
CA ASN A 31 -18.39 9.99 -3.14
C ASN A 31 -17.50 11.24 -3.26
N MET A 32 -17.71 12.23 -2.37
CA MET A 32 -17.07 13.54 -2.40
C MET A 32 -17.32 14.36 -3.67
N GLY A 33 -18.38 14.03 -4.43
CA GLY A 33 -18.75 14.73 -5.68
C GLY A 33 -20.24 15.02 -5.78
N ASN A 34 -20.65 15.54 -6.94
CA ASN A 34 -22.03 15.86 -7.25
C ASN A 34 -22.49 15.04 -8.47
N PHE A 35 -23.31 14.00 -8.22
CA PHE A 35 -23.80 13.10 -9.26
C PHE A 35 -24.58 13.86 -10.36
N ALA A 36 -25.50 14.75 -9.97
CA ALA A 36 -26.36 15.43 -10.92
C ALA A 36 -25.60 16.38 -11.87
N GLU A 37 -24.56 17.04 -11.37
CA GLU A 37 -23.72 17.92 -12.19
C GLU A 37 -22.72 17.13 -13.03
N THR A 38 -22.11 16.08 -12.46
CA THR A 38 -21.13 15.25 -13.17
C THR A 38 -21.73 14.55 -14.39
N TYR A 39 -22.99 14.12 -14.27
CA TYR A 39 -23.70 13.46 -15.37
C TYR A 39 -24.64 14.41 -16.14
N GLU A 40 -24.45 15.72 -15.98
CA GLU A 40 -25.18 16.76 -16.72
C GLU A 40 -26.71 16.63 -16.62
N LEU A 41 -27.22 16.21 -15.46
CA LEU A 41 -28.65 16.06 -15.21
C LEU A 41 -29.26 17.37 -14.71
N ALA A 42 -28.64 18.01 -13.72
CA ALA A 42 -29.10 19.24 -13.11
C ALA A 42 -27.93 20.13 -12.66
N LYS A 43 -28.15 21.43 -12.62
CA LYS A 43 -27.22 22.44 -12.08
C LYS A 43 -27.68 22.93 -10.72
N LYS A 44 -26.78 22.95 -9.75
CA LYS A 44 -27.02 23.53 -8.45
C LYS A 44 -26.74 25.03 -8.48
N HIS A 45 -27.66 25.81 -7.95
CA HIS A 45 -27.53 27.24 -7.77
C HIS A 45 -27.59 27.58 -6.29
N THR A 46 -26.76 28.51 -5.84
CA THR A 46 -26.73 28.97 -4.45
C THR A 46 -27.07 30.44 -4.42
N ASN A 47 -28.05 30.84 -3.63
CA ASN A 47 -28.46 32.19 -3.39
C ASN A 47 -27.49 32.92 -2.42
N GLU A 48 -27.59 34.24 -2.34
CA GLU A 48 -26.80 35.07 -1.43
C GLU A 48 -27.02 34.71 0.05
N ASP A 49 -28.21 34.28 0.43
CA ASP A 49 -28.58 33.80 1.77
C ASP A 49 -28.12 32.34 2.06
N LYS A 50 -27.33 31.75 1.18
CA LYS A 50 -26.84 30.37 1.22
C LYS A 50 -27.90 29.29 1.05
N THR A 51 -29.14 29.63 0.74
CA THR A 51 -30.13 28.65 0.25
C THR A 51 -29.76 28.22 -1.15
N TRP A 52 -30.24 27.06 -1.57
CA TRP A 52 -29.91 26.51 -2.88
C TRP A 52 -31.14 25.92 -3.56
N TYR A 53 -31.06 25.85 -4.91
CA TYR A 53 -32.07 25.20 -5.76
C TYR A 53 -31.41 24.54 -6.97
N TRP A 54 -32.16 23.67 -7.61
CA TRP A 54 -31.70 22.96 -8.80
C TRP A 54 -32.47 23.44 -10.05
N THR A 55 -31.80 23.51 -11.19
CA THR A 55 -32.41 23.62 -12.49
C THR A 55 -32.01 22.43 -13.36
N ALA A 56 -32.89 22.02 -14.28
CA ALA A 56 -32.55 21.01 -15.25
C ALA A 56 -31.30 21.42 -16.06
N TRP A 57 -30.48 20.47 -16.44
CA TRP A 57 -29.40 20.71 -17.40
C TRP A 57 -30.00 21.00 -18.76
N GLU A 58 -29.28 21.71 -19.61
CA GLU A 58 -29.76 22.07 -20.96
C GLU A 58 -30.09 20.80 -21.77
N GLY A 59 -31.32 20.73 -22.32
CA GLY A 59 -31.81 19.57 -23.06
C GLY A 59 -32.36 18.43 -22.22
N VAL A 60 -32.28 18.51 -20.87
CA VAL A 60 -32.82 17.47 -19.97
C VAL A 60 -34.27 17.76 -19.60
N THR A 61 -35.14 16.76 -19.77
CA THR A 61 -36.56 16.81 -19.38
C THR A 61 -36.81 15.78 -18.27
N TYR A 62 -37.49 16.22 -17.22
CA TYR A 62 -37.87 15.33 -16.10
C TYR A 62 -39.25 14.71 -16.26
N PRO A 63 -39.47 13.48 -15.76
CA PRO A 63 -38.51 12.61 -15.06
C PRO A 63 -37.51 12.01 -16.04
N VAL A 64 -36.24 11.77 -15.55
CA VAL A 64 -35.21 11.02 -16.26
C VAL A 64 -35.33 9.55 -15.90
N GLU A 65 -35.41 8.68 -16.90
CA GLU A 65 -35.36 7.23 -16.66
C GLU A 65 -33.91 6.74 -16.54
N VAL A 66 -33.66 5.93 -15.51
CA VAL A 66 -32.37 5.31 -15.26
C VAL A 66 -32.50 3.80 -15.27
N THR A 67 -31.69 3.14 -16.09
CA THR A 67 -31.65 1.69 -16.17
C THR A 67 -30.38 1.14 -15.55
N PHE A 68 -30.52 0.29 -14.53
CA PHE A 68 -29.39 -0.43 -13.95
C PHE A 68 -29.23 -1.79 -14.63
N LYS A 69 -28.03 -2.06 -15.10
CA LYS A 69 -27.66 -3.38 -15.65
C LYS A 69 -26.47 -3.92 -14.86
N MET A 70 -26.57 -5.15 -14.43
CA MET A 70 -25.41 -5.85 -13.89
C MET A 70 -24.44 -6.13 -15.03
N ALA A 71 -23.19 -5.64 -14.94
CA ALA A 71 -22.20 -5.85 -15.96
C ALA A 71 -21.72 -7.30 -15.97
N GLU A 72 -21.25 -7.78 -14.82
CA GLU A 72 -20.75 -9.14 -14.61
C GLU A 72 -21.09 -9.60 -13.18
N LYS A 73 -21.58 -10.83 -13.05
CA LYS A 73 -21.86 -11.39 -11.72
C LYS A 73 -20.52 -11.65 -10.99
N GLY A 74 -20.36 -11.02 -9.82
CA GLY A 74 -19.14 -11.14 -9.01
C GLY A 74 -17.97 -10.29 -9.49
N GLY A 75 -18.14 -9.46 -10.54
CA GLY A 75 -17.07 -8.61 -11.08
C GLY A 75 -16.44 -7.61 -10.10
N TYR A 76 -17.15 -7.31 -9.00
CA TYR A 76 -16.68 -6.43 -7.92
C TYR A 76 -16.48 -7.17 -6.58
N MET A 77 -16.31 -8.48 -6.62
CA MET A 77 -16.18 -9.28 -5.41
C MET A 77 -14.89 -8.95 -4.64
N ALA A 78 -13.81 -8.65 -5.35
CA ALA A 78 -12.54 -8.28 -4.74
C ALA A 78 -12.65 -6.96 -3.97
N GLU A 79 -13.27 -5.93 -4.56
CA GLU A 79 -13.54 -4.65 -3.90
C GLU A 79 -14.45 -4.84 -2.68
N TYR A 80 -15.50 -5.63 -2.80
CA TYR A 80 -16.39 -5.96 -1.68
C TYR A 80 -15.61 -6.62 -0.53
N ILE A 81 -14.79 -7.62 -0.82
CA ILE A 81 -13.95 -8.32 0.17
C ILE A 81 -12.99 -7.34 0.86
N MET A 82 -12.34 -6.46 0.09
CA MET A 82 -11.40 -5.46 0.62
C MET A 82 -12.09 -4.49 1.59
N HIS A 83 -13.30 -4.04 1.26
CA HIS A 83 -14.08 -3.14 2.12
C HIS A 83 -14.69 -3.81 3.35
N ASP A 84 -14.90 -5.13 3.31
CA ASP A 84 -15.42 -5.91 4.44
C ASP A 84 -14.35 -6.36 5.43
N LEU A 85 -13.08 -6.02 5.19
CA LEU A 85 -11.99 -6.35 6.11
C LEU A 85 -12.12 -5.56 7.41
N GLN A 86 -12.21 -6.27 8.53
CA GLN A 86 -12.30 -5.68 9.87
C GLN A 86 -11.06 -6.03 10.68
N ARG A 87 -10.58 -5.07 11.47
CA ARG A 87 -9.51 -5.27 12.43
C ARG A 87 -9.79 -4.47 13.70
N THR A 88 -9.11 -4.84 14.76
CA THR A 88 -9.00 -4.03 15.98
C THR A 88 -7.55 -3.58 16.19
N ASN A 89 -7.36 -2.66 17.14
CA ASN A 89 -6.04 -2.21 17.54
C ASN A 89 -5.67 -2.74 18.94
N ASP A 90 -6.49 -3.62 19.51
CA ASP A 90 -6.20 -4.25 20.80
C ASP A 90 -5.36 -5.52 20.61
N ARG A 91 -4.20 -5.55 21.28
CA ARG A 91 -3.30 -6.72 21.24
C ARG A 91 -3.97 -8.01 21.72
N ALA A 92 -4.92 -7.90 22.64
CA ALA A 92 -5.64 -9.04 23.21
C ALA A 92 -6.52 -9.78 22.20
N ASP A 93 -6.95 -9.10 21.12
CA ASP A 93 -7.75 -9.70 20.06
C ASP A 93 -6.92 -10.60 19.10
N TYR A 94 -5.61 -10.63 19.26
CA TYR A 94 -4.67 -11.39 18.42
C TYR A 94 -3.81 -12.37 19.27
N PRO A 95 -4.44 -13.30 20.02
CA PRO A 95 -3.72 -14.16 20.95
C PRO A 95 -2.70 -15.09 20.28
N ASP A 96 -2.95 -15.47 19.02
CA ASP A 96 -2.13 -16.39 18.25
C ASP A 96 -0.91 -15.73 17.57
N LEU A 97 -0.87 -14.39 17.51
CA LEU A 97 0.26 -13.66 16.96
C LEU A 97 1.30 -13.37 18.05
N SER A 98 2.58 -13.45 17.68
CA SER A 98 3.65 -12.84 18.47
C SER A 98 3.53 -11.30 18.44
N ASP A 99 4.25 -10.62 19.33
CA ASP A 99 4.28 -9.16 19.36
C ASP A 99 4.83 -8.53 18.07
N ALA A 100 5.80 -9.19 17.44
CA ALA A 100 6.34 -8.77 16.17
C ALA A 100 5.29 -8.90 15.04
N GLU A 101 4.60 -10.04 14.96
CA GLU A 101 3.53 -10.26 13.98
C GLU A 101 2.35 -9.31 14.20
N PHE A 102 1.96 -9.05 15.46
CA PHE A 102 0.98 -8.02 15.78
C PHE A 102 1.44 -6.65 15.27
N GLY A 103 2.72 -6.29 15.43
CA GLY A 103 3.36 -5.11 14.86
C GLY A 103 3.47 -5.14 13.34
N ASN A 104 3.03 -6.23 12.69
CA ASN A 104 3.26 -6.50 11.27
C ASN A 104 4.75 -6.47 10.89
N PHE A 105 5.63 -6.66 11.88
CA PHE A 105 7.09 -6.64 11.72
C PHE A 105 7.60 -8.03 11.33
N ARG A 106 8.40 -8.08 10.26
CA ARG A 106 9.01 -9.33 9.78
C ARG A 106 10.27 -9.10 8.97
N ASN A 107 11.12 -10.11 8.96
CA ASN A 107 12.24 -10.21 8.02
C ASN A 107 11.73 -10.63 6.65
N ILE A 108 12.25 -10.02 5.59
CA ILE A 108 12.03 -10.45 4.21
C ILE A 108 13.10 -11.49 3.89
N ALA A 109 12.68 -12.74 3.71
CA ALA A 109 13.56 -13.89 3.50
C ALA A 109 13.31 -14.59 2.15
N THR A 110 12.94 -13.82 1.14
CA THR A 110 12.70 -14.30 -0.23
C THR A 110 14.01 -14.63 -0.96
N THR A 111 13.91 -15.40 -2.02
CA THR A 111 15.07 -15.79 -2.85
C THR A 111 15.92 -14.57 -3.22
N GLY A 112 17.22 -14.70 -3.07
CA GLY A 112 18.23 -13.67 -3.37
C GLY A 112 18.41 -12.62 -2.26
N MET A 113 17.48 -12.48 -1.32
CA MET A 113 17.61 -11.57 -0.19
C MET A 113 18.64 -12.10 0.83
N GLY A 114 19.48 -11.22 1.34
CA GLY A 114 20.42 -11.58 2.43
C GLY A 114 19.68 -11.94 3.71
N LYS A 115 20.29 -12.85 4.50
CA LYS A 115 19.70 -13.26 5.76
C LYS A 115 19.71 -12.10 6.76
N ASP A 116 18.55 -11.83 7.36
CA ASP A 116 18.36 -10.82 8.41
C ASP A 116 18.81 -9.40 8.00
N VAL A 117 18.67 -9.07 6.72
CA VAL A 117 19.13 -7.79 6.14
C VAL A 117 18.00 -6.77 6.01
N LEU A 118 16.83 -7.20 5.51
CA LEU A 118 15.70 -6.33 5.24
C LEU A 118 14.47 -6.75 6.03
N TYR A 119 13.89 -5.79 6.72
CA TYR A 119 12.66 -5.94 7.48
C TYR A 119 11.59 -4.96 6.99
N ARG A 120 10.32 -5.30 7.21
CA ARG A 120 9.19 -4.41 6.96
C ARG A 120 8.15 -4.51 8.06
N GLY A 121 7.28 -3.49 8.17
CA GLY A 121 6.19 -3.52 9.14
C GLY A 121 5.47 -2.19 9.28
N SER A 122 4.67 -2.06 10.36
CA SER A 122 3.96 -0.82 10.68
C SER A 122 4.89 0.23 11.31
N SER A 123 4.35 1.42 11.55
CA SER A 123 5.12 2.52 12.14
C SER A 123 5.56 2.19 13.57
N PRO A 124 6.87 2.33 13.90
CA PRO A 124 7.38 2.16 15.26
C PRO A 124 7.12 3.38 16.16
N ILE A 125 6.61 4.47 15.60
CA ILE A 125 6.46 5.75 16.31
C ILE A 125 5.02 6.27 16.33
N ASN A 126 4.18 5.92 15.35
CA ASN A 126 2.79 6.36 15.30
C ASN A 126 1.91 5.49 16.21
N PRO A 127 1.30 6.05 17.28
CA PRO A 127 0.51 5.29 18.24
C PRO A 127 -0.92 4.95 17.75
N GLU A 128 -1.35 5.48 16.62
CA GLU A 128 -2.73 5.36 16.10
C GLU A 128 -3.25 3.92 16.06
N LEU A 129 -2.38 2.96 15.75
CA LEU A 129 -2.73 1.55 15.64
C LEU A 129 -2.43 0.73 16.90
N GLY A 130 -1.91 1.34 17.95
CA GLY A 130 -1.51 0.63 19.17
C GLY A 130 -0.39 -0.42 18.97
N ARG A 131 0.34 -0.34 17.86
CA ARG A 131 1.37 -1.34 17.45
C ARG A 131 2.80 -0.83 17.56
N ASN A 132 2.97 0.47 17.68
CA ASN A 132 4.26 1.17 17.61
C ASN A 132 5.29 0.67 18.63
N THR A 133 4.91 0.44 19.88
CA THR A 133 5.82 -0.02 20.94
C THR A 133 6.34 -1.44 20.67
N TYR A 134 5.51 -2.30 20.11
CA TYR A 134 5.90 -3.67 19.73
C TYR A 134 6.89 -3.65 18.56
N VAL A 135 6.66 -2.75 17.58
CA VAL A 135 7.56 -2.60 16.44
C VAL A 135 8.89 -2.00 16.87
N ASP A 136 8.91 -0.96 17.71
CA ASP A 136 10.15 -0.36 18.20
C ASP A 136 11.01 -1.38 18.98
N ALA A 137 10.38 -2.21 19.80
CA ALA A 137 11.05 -3.31 20.50
C ALA A 137 11.63 -4.34 19.50
N ALA A 138 10.87 -4.68 18.44
CA ALA A 138 11.32 -5.62 17.42
C ALA A 138 12.48 -5.06 16.58
N LEU A 139 12.47 -3.75 16.24
CA LEU A 139 13.59 -3.06 15.59
C LEU A 139 14.87 -3.19 16.40
N LYS A 140 14.77 -2.94 17.70
CA LYS A 140 15.90 -3.06 18.63
C LYS A 140 16.45 -4.49 18.68
N GLN A 141 15.55 -5.47 18.75
CA GLN A 141 15.94 -6.89 18.80
C GLN A 141 16.63 -7.33 17.50
N ALA A 142 16.14 -6.87 16.35
CA ALA A 142 16.70 -7.18 15.04
C ALA A 142 17.97 -6.37 14.70
N GLY A 143 18.32 -5.37 15.51
CA GLY A 143 19.48 -4.51 15.27
C GLY A 143 19.33 -3.62 14.04
N VAL A 144 18.10 -3.25 13.69
CA VAL A 144 17.81 -2.34 12.57
C VAL A 144 18.47 -0.99 12.82
N ASN A 145 19.18 -0.45 11.82
CA ASN A 145 19.88 0.82 11.98
C ASN A 145 19.82 1.75 10.75
N VAL A 146 19.16 1.31 9.66
CA VAL A 146 18.88 2.13 8.46
C VAL A 146 17.40 2.00 8.10
N ILE A 147 16.66 3.10 8.13
CA ILE A 147 15.20 3.08 8.06
C ILE A 147 14.68 3.98 6.93
N MET A 148 13.72 3.47 6.16
CA MET A 148 12.94 4.22 5.19
C MET A 148 11.53 4.43 5.72
N ASN A 149 11.24 5.66 6.15
CA ASN A 149 9.91 6.09 6.58
C ASN A 149 9.16 6.71 5.39
N LEU A 150 8.17 5.99 4.91
CA LEU A 150 7.34 6.39 3.77
C LEU A 150 6.15 7.28 4.16
N ALA A 151 5.88 7.44 5.47
CA ALA A 151 4.62 8.00 5.95
C ALA A 151 4.71 9.43 6.46
N ASN A 152 5.84 9.84 7.01
CA ASN A 152 5.96 11.08 7.78
C ASN A 152 7.07 11.99 7.24
N SER A 153 6.93 13.28 7.48
CA SER A 153 8.06 14.21 7.51
C SER A 153 8.85 14.08 8.83
N PRO A 154 10.07 14.62 8.93
CA PRO A 154 10.81 14.65 10.20
C PRO A 154 10.00 15.33 11.32
N GLU A 155 9.37 16.46 11.03
CA GLU A 155 8.59 17.24 11.99
C GLU A 155 7.37 16.48 12.51
N GLU A 156 6.68 15.76 11.62
CA GLU A 156 5.54 14.91 11.99
C GLU A 156 5.98 13.74 12.86
N ALA A 157 7.12 13.12 12.54
CA ALA A 157 7.66 12.01 13.30
C ALA A 157 8.09 12.43 14.71
N GLU A 158 8.80 13.56 14.83
CA GLU A 158 9.27 14.12 16.11
C GLU A 158 8.14 14.62 17.00
N ALA A 159 6.97 14.94 16.41
CA ALA A 159 5.80 15.41 17.14
C ALA A 159 5.07 14.29 17.92
N TYR A 160 5.34 13.01 17.63
CA TYR A 160 4.73 11.93 18.39
C TYR A 160 5.26 11.90 19.82
N GLU A 161 4.34 11.76 20.80
CA GLU A 161 4.68 11.64 22.20
C GLU A 161 5.63 10.46 22.44
N GLY A 162 6.72 10.71 23.18
CA GLY A 162 7.72 9.67 23.49
C GLY A 162 8.69 9.35 22.34
N PHE A 163 8.65 10.07 21.20
CA PHE A 163 9.55 9.83 20.08
C PHE A 163 11.03 9.74 20.50
N ALA A 164 11.51 10.70 21.31
CA ALA A 164 12.89 10.76 21.72
C ALA A 164 13.36 9.54 22.58
N ASP A 165 12.42 8.82 23.18
CA ASP A 165 12.69 7.65 24.03
C ASP A 165 12.69 6.32 23.24
N THR A 166 12.31 6.36 21.95
CA THR A 166 12.26 5.18 21.09
C THR A 166 13.66 4.74 20.65
N TYR A 167 13.84 3.44 20.40
CA TYR A 167 15.03 2.93 19.71
C TYR A 167 15.17 3.54 18.32
N TYR A 168 14.03 3.73 17.64
CA TYR A 168 13.93 4.31 16.30
C TYR A 168 14.61 5.68 16.19
N SER A 169 14.43 6.59 17.16
CA SER A 169 14.95 7.96 17.13
C SER A 169 16.47 8.05 17.05
N GLY A 170 17.17 7.01 17.51
CA GLY A 170 18.63 6.91 17.44
C GLY A 170 19.17 6.32 16.13
N GLN A 171 18.30 5.95 15.19
CA GLN A 171 18.71 5.27 13.97
C GLN A 171 18.88 6.24 12.80
N LYS A 172 19.50 5.75 11.72
CA LYS A 172 19.64 6.52 10.49
C LYS A 172 18.35 6.41 9.67
N VAL A 173 17.57 7.49 9.60
CA VAL A 173 16.24 7.49 8.97
C VAL A 173 16.20 8.46 7.80
N ILE A 174 15.60 8.03 6.67
CA ILE A 174 15.12 8.92 5.62
C ILE A 174 13.60 9.05 5.76
N TYR A 175 13.11 10.28 5.81
CA TYR A 175 11.69 10.62 5.89
C TYR A 175 11.20 11.10 4.54
N LEU A 176 10.23 10.42 3.95
CA LEU A 176 9.80 10.66 2.58
C LEU A 176 8.40 11.25 2.45
N ASN A 177 7.54 11.06 3.46
CA ASN A 177 6.16 11.57 3.50
C ASN A 177 5.39 11.40 2.18
N LEU A 178 5.37 10.17 1.66
CA LEU A 178 4.78 9.85 0.36
C LEU A 178 3.28 9.58 0.47
N GLY A 179 2.53 9.97 -0.56
CA GLY A 179 1.15 9.54 -0.75
C GLY A 179 1.01 8.05 -1.09
N VAL A 180 -0.20 7.65 -1.50
CA VAL A 180 -0.52 6.26 -1.89
C VAL A 180 -0.73 6.08 -3.40
N ASP A 181 -0.53 7.13 -4.18
CA ASP A 181 -0.51 7.05 -5.64
C ASP A 181 0.90 6.73 -6.12
N PHE A 182 1.15 5.44 -6.39
CA PHE A 182 2.46 4.94 -6.81
C PHE A 182 2.89 5.39 -8.21
N SER A 183 1.95 5.92 -9.00
CA SER A 183 2.21 6.47 -10.33
C SER A 183 2.52 7.96 -10.32
N ALA A 184 2.25 8.65 -9.21
CA ALA A 184 2.50 10.07 -9.07
C ALA A 184 4.01 10.40 -9.17
N PRO A 185 4.40 11.44 -9.91
CA PRO A 185 5.81 11.85 -10.04
C PRO A 185 6.47 12.12 -8.69
N GLU A 186 5.75 12.67 -7.72
CA GLU A 186 6.23 12.95 -6.38
C GLU A 186 6.57 11.67 -5.63
N PHE A 187 5.69 10.63 -5.75
CA PHE A 187 5.97 9.32 -5.17
C PHE A 187 7.23 8.70 -5.78
N GLN A 188 7.32 8.67 -7.09
CA GLN A 188 8.45 8.08 -7.81
C GLN A 188 9.77 8.79 -7.49
N LYS A 189 9.75 10.12 -7.40
CA LYS A 189 10.93 10.90 -7.01
C LYS A 189 11.36 10.59 -5.58
N GLY A 190 10.44 10.61 -4.62
CA GLY A 190 10.76 10.30 -3.23
C GLY A 190 11.21 8.85 -3.03
N LEU A 191 10.59 7.90 -3.75
CA LEU A 191 11.05 6.51 -3.75
C LEU A 191 12.50 6.39 -4.26
N ALA A 192 12.85 7.09 -5.34
CA ALA A 192 14.23 7.10 -5.86
C ALA A 192 15.22 7.64 -4.81
N GLU A 193 14.85 8.67 -4.05
CA GLU A 193 15.66 9.19 -2.94
C GLU A 193 15.84 8.14 -1.83
N GLY A 194 14.76 7.44 -1.45
CA GLY A 194 14.80 6.36 -0.46
C GLY A 194 15.70 5.19 -0.88
N LEU A 195 15.62 4.77 -2.15
CA LEU A 195 16.43 3.69 -2.68
C LEU A 195 17.92 4.08 -2.74
N ARG A 196 18.24 5.31 -3.13
CA ARG A 196 19.62 5.87 -3.07
C ARG A 196 20.14 5.92 -1.63
N PHE A 197 19.27 6.29 -0.69
CA PHE A 197 19.65 6.27 0.71
C PHE A 197 20.04 4.87 1.19
N PHE A 198 19.29 3.83 0.82
CA PHE A 198 19.65 2.45 1.12
C PHE A 198 20.94 2.01 0.39
N ALA A 199 21.12 2.39 -0.87
CA ALA A 199 22.36 2.12 -1.61
C ALA A 199 23.58 2.74 -0.95
N ALA A 200 23.44 3.97 -0.44
CA ALA A 200 24.56 4.73 0.16
C ALA A 200 24.85 4.35 1.63
N ASN A 201 23.96 3.64 2.32
CA ASN A 201 24.08 3.37 3.76
C ASN A 201 23.95 1.89 4.04
N LYS A 202 25.06 1.22 4.27
CA LYS A 202 25.05 -0.20 4.64
C LYS A 202 24.56 -0.41 6.07
N GLY A 203 23.69 -1.40 6.26
CA GLY A 203 23.14 -1.74 7.58
C GLY A 203 22.12 -2.87 7.56
N THR A 204 21.34 -2.96 8.62
CA THR A 204 20.11 -3.75 8.70
C THR A 204 18.94 -2.80 8.45
N TYR A 205 18.16 -3.10 7.43
CA TYR A 205 17.19 -2.17 6.85
C TYR A 205 15.77 -2.40 7.37
N TYR A 206 15.02 -1.31 7.46
CA TYR A 206 13.58 -1.34 7.72
C TYR A 206 12.82 -0.42 6.80
N VAL A 207 11.75 -0.95 6.18
CA VAL A 207 10.81 -0.17 5.37
C VAL A 207 9.46 -0.14 6.08
N HIS A 208 8.95 1.05 6.34
CA HIS A 208 7.63 1.19 6.94
C HIS A 208 6.82 2.36 6.38
N CYS A 209 5.52 2.28 6.59
CA CYS A 209 4.58 3.39 6.50
C CYS A 209 3.72 3.40 7.77
N THR A 210 2.46 3.80 7.74
CA THR A 210 1.57 3.73 8.91
C THR A 210 1.26 2.28 9.29
N GLU A 211 0.71 1.49 8.35
CA GLU A 211 0.32 0.09 8.56
C GLU A 211 1.39 -0.93 8.14
N GLY A 212 2.37 -0.51 7.36
CA GLY A 212 3.28 -1.46 6.71
C GLY A 212 2.65 -2.24 5.55
N LYS A 213 1.46 -1.85 5.10
CA LYS A 213 0.63 -2.56 4.13
C LYS A 213 0.87 -2.09 2.70
N ASP A 214 0.44 -0.86 2.36
CA ASP A 214 0.39 -0.40 0.98
C ASP A 214 1.73 0.16 0.49
N ARG A 215 2.18 1.31 0.99
CA ARG A 215 3.47 1.93 0.59
C ARG A 215 4.66 1.02 0.90
N ALA A 216 4.75 0.52 2.12
CA ALA A 216 5.80 -0.42 2.51
C ALA A 216 5.66 -1.76 1.77
N GLY A 217 4.42 -2.18 1.47
CA GLY A 217 4.15 -3.35 0.66
C GLY A 217 4.72 -3.25 -0.74
N PHE A 218 4.44 -2.14 -1.43
CA PHE A 218 4.97 -1.90 -2.76
C PHE A 218 6.51 -1.82 -2.80
N VAL A 219 7.10 -1.03 -1.89
CA VAL A 219 8.56 -0.88 -1.85
C VAL A 219 9.26 -2.20 -1.53
N SER A 220 8.73 -2.98 -0.59
CA SER A 220 9.28 -4.29 -0.25
C SER A 220 9.18 -5.27 -1.42
N ALA A 221 8.01 -5.38 -2.05
CA ALA A 221 7.82 -6.23 -3.23
C ALA A 221 8.75 -5.85 -4.39
N LEU A 222 8.98 -4.54 -4.59
CA LEU A 222 9.95 -4.05 -5.57
C LEU A 222 11.38 -4.50 -5.25
N LEU A 223 11.79 -4.43 -3.98
CA LEU A 223 13.11 -4.89 -3.54
C LEU A 223 13.25 -6.42 -3.62
N GLU A 224 12.20 -7.16 -3.31
CA GLU A 224 12.15 -8.61 -3.48
C GLU A 224 12.32 -9.00 -4.95
N CYS A 225 11.56 -8.37 -5.86
CA CYS A 225 11.72 -8.56 -7.31
C CYS A 225 13.15 -8.23 -7.76
N LEU A 226 13.73 -7.12 -7.29
CA LEU A 226 15.10 -6.74 -7.61
C LEU A 226 16.11 -7.82 -7.23
N MET A 227 15.91 -8.47 -6.09
CA MET A 227 16.81 -9.50 -5.56
C MET A 227 16.60 -10.87 -6.21
N GLY A 228 15.53 -11.06 -6.99
CA GLY A 228 15.25 -12.30 -7.74
C GLY A 228 14.24 -13.22 -7.06
N ALA A 229 13.39 -12.69 -6.19
CA ALA A 229 12.27 -13.42 -5.63
C ALA A 229 11.33 -13.93 -6.75
N THR A 230 10.73 -15.08 -6.51
CA THR A 230 9.68 -15.62 -7.38
C THR A 230 8.37 -14.86 -7.19
N TYR A 231 7.47 -15.00 -8.17
CA TYR A 231 6.12 -14.45 -8.09
C TYR A 231 5.40 -14.88 -6.80
N ASP A 232 5.43 -16.16 -6.48
CA ASP A 232 4.74 -16.72 -5.31
C ASP A 232 5.32 -16.21 -3.99
N GLU A 233 6.65 -16.01 -3.91
CA GLU A 233 7.30 -15.44 -2.73
C GLU A 233 6.89 -14.00 -2.49
N VAL A 234 6.86 -13.16 -3.53
CA VAL A 234 6.43 -11.76 -3.44
C VAL A 234 4.97 -11.65 -2.98
N VAL A 235 4.08 -12.47 -3.57
CA VAL A 235 2.67 -12.50 -3.18
C VAL A 235 2.53 -12.98 -1.73
N ALA A 236 3.23 -14.05 -1.36
CA ALA A 236 3.16 -14.61 -0.01
C ALA A 236 3.62 -13.61 1.06
N ASP A 237 4.77 -12.93 0.86
CA ASP A 237 5.21 -11.90 1.81
C ASP A 237 4.20 -10.76 1.91
N TYR A 238 3.71 -10.25 0.79
CA TYR A 238 2.71 -9.19 0.81
C TYR A 238 1.46 -9.58 1.63
N MET A 239 0.97 -10.81 1.43
CA MET A 239 -0.26 -11.31 2.06
C MET A 239 -0.10 -11.62 3.55
N VAL A 240 1.13 -11.75 4.09
CA VAL A 240 1.36 -11.83 5.55
C VAL A 240 0.74 -10.64 6.28
N THR A 241 0.74 -9.46 5.68
CA THR A 241 0.09 -8.28 6.27
C THR A 241 -1.42 -8.49 6.44
N TYR A 242 -2.07 -9.12 5.47
CA TYR A 242 -3.52 -9.40 5.55
C TYR A 242 -3.84 -10.51 6.56
N TYR A 243 -2.94 -11.46 6.75
CA TYR A 243 -3.03 -12.40 7.86
C TYR A 243 -2.91 -11.70 9.22
N ASN A 244 -1.86 -10.89 9.40
CA ASN A 244 -1.56 -10.22 10.68
C ASN A 244 -2.61 -9.19 11.11
N TYR A 245 -3.30 -8.57 10.15
CA TYR A 245 -4.34 -7.56 10.46
C TYR A 245 -5.75 -8.12 10.45
N TYR A 246 -6.03 -9.08 9.57
CA TYR A 246 -7.41 -9.46 9.24
C TYR A 246 -7.65 -10.97 9.29
N GLY A 247 -6.66 -11.79 9.65
CA GLY A 247 -6.78 -13.25 9.69
C GLY A 247 -7.06 -13.87 8.33
N VAL A 248 -6.59 -13.27 7.23
CA VAL A 248 -6.80 -13.81 5.88
C VAL A 248 -5.86 -14.97 5.64
N GLU A 249 -6.40 -16.18 5.62
CA GLU A 249 -5.66 -17.43 5.48
C GLU A 249 -5.28 -17.73 4.03
N PRO A 250 -4.08 -18.24 3.76
CA PRO A 250 -3.69 -18.73 2.44
C PRO A 250 -4.65 -19.80 1.89
N GLY A 251 -4.86 -19.79 0.57
CA GLY A 251 -5.71 -20.78 -0.12
C GLY A 251 -7.21 -20.54 0.05
N THR A 252 -7.64 -19.40 0.59
CA THR A 252 -9.04 -18.98 0.63
C THR A 252 -9.39 -18.10 -0.57
N ASP A 253 -10.66 -18.09 -1.00
CA ASP A 253 -11.14 -17.17 -2.05
C ASP A 253 -10.87 -15.71 -1.69
N LYS A 254 -10.90 -15.37 -0.40
CA LYS A 254 -10.58 -14.05 0.13
C LYS A 254 -9.11 -13.69 -0.11
N TYR A 255 -8.20 -14.63 0.15
CA TYR A 255 -6.76 -14.45 -0.12
C TYR A 255 -6.51 -14.20 -1.61
N GLU A 256 -7.05 -15.05 -2.48
CA GLU A 256 -6.89 -14.94 -3.92
C GLU A 256 -7.44 -13.62 -4.48
N ALA A 257 -8.63 -13.22 -4.03
CA ALA A 257 -9.26 -11.96 -4.44
C ALA A 257 -8.40 -10.74 -4.07
N ILE A 258 -7.84 -10.70 -2.84
CA ILE A 258 -7.00 -9.60 -2.37
C ILE A 258 -5.66 -9.57 -3.12
N ALA A 259 -4.98 -10.70 -3.21
CA ALA A 259 -3.69 -10.79 -3.91
C ALA A 259 -3.81 -10.31 -5.35
N ASN A 260 -4.79 -10.80 -6.09
CA ASN A 260 -5.00 -10.45 -7.50
C ASN A 260 -5.47 -9.01 -7.73
N SER A 261 -6.11 -8.37 -6.76
CA SER A 261 -6.64 -6.99 -6.92
C SER A 261 -5.68 -5.90 -6.50
N ASN A 262 -4.67 -6.19 -5.69
CA ASN A 262 -3.80 -5.16 -5.10
C ASN A 262 -2.36 -5.27 -5.60
N ILE A 263 -1.50 -6.05 -4.92
CA ILE A 263 -0.05 -6.03 -5.20
C ILE A 263 0.29 -6.44 -6.63
N ILE A 264 -0.42 -7.44 -7.17
CA ILE A 264 -0.20 -7.91 -8.53
C ILE A 264 -0.46 -6.79 -9.53
N LYS A 265 -1.61 -6.12 -9.45
CA LYS A 265 -1.95 -4.99 -10.33
C LYS A 265 -0.97 -3.82 -10.18
N THR A 266 -0.54 -3.54 -8.96
CA THR A 266 0.42 -2.45 -8.71
C THR A 266 1.77 -2.73 -9.38
N LEU A 267 2.30 -3.94 -9.26
CA LEU A 267 3.56 -4.34 -9.91
C LEU A 267 3.41 -4.46 -11.43
N GLN A 268 2.27 -4.96 -11.94
CA GLN A 268 1.97 -4.98 -13.38
C GLN A 268 2.06 -3.57 -13.97
N ASN A 269 1.44 -2.58 -13.32
CA ASN A 269 1.49 -1.19 -13.75
C ASN A 269 2.91 -0.63 -13.69
N ALA A 270 3.64 -0.89 -12.61
CA ALA A 270 5.02 -0.41 -12.43
C ALA A 270 5.98 -1.00 -13.49
N PHE A 271 5.83 -2.28 -13.82
CA PHE A 271 6.71 -2.96 -14.77
C PHE A 271 6.22 -2.90 -16.22
N GLY A 272 4.99 -2.39 -16.46
CA GLY A 272 4.40 -2.30 -17.79
C GLY A 272 4.10 -3.67 -18.40
N VAL A 273 3.66 -4.65 -17.59
CA VAL A 273 3.37 -6.02 -18.00
C VAL A 273 1.91 -6.39 -17.72
N GLU A 274 1.33 -7.23 -18.56
CA GLU A 274 -0.05 -7.70 -18.40
C GLU A 274 -0.16 -8.89 -17.42
N ASP A 275 0.84 -9.75 -17.37
CA ASP A 275 0.86 -10.97 -16.56
C ASP A 275 2.17 -11.04 -15.76
N LEU A 276 2.10 -10.71 -14.48
CA LEU A 276 3.26 -10.66 -13.59
C LEU A 276 3.87 -12.06 -13.37
N SER A 277 3.05 -13.12 -13.40
CA SER A 277 3.50 -14.50 -13.16
C SER A 277 4.41 -15.04 -14.27
N LYS A 278 4.38 -14.42 -15.44
CA LYS A 278 5.20 -14.76 -16.61
C LYS A 278 6.33 -13.76 -16.89
N ALA A 279 6.38 -12.68 -16.12
CA ALA A 279 7.36 -11.61 -16.31
C ALA A 279 8.71 -11.98 -15.69
N ASP A 280 9.78 -11.40 -16.25
CA ASP A 280 11.08 -11.33 -15.57
C ASP A 280 11.02 -10.23 -14.51
N LEU A 281 10.71 -10.62 -13.27
CA LEU A 281 10.49 -9.70 -12.15
C LEU A 281 11.75 -8.89 -11.83
N GLN A 282 12.93 -9.51 -11.89
CA GLN A 282 14.19 -8.82 -11.61
C GLN A 282 14.48 -7.76 -12.66
N LYS A 283 14.27 -8.08 -13.92
CA LYS A 283 14.41 -7.13 -15.01
C LYS A 283 13.39 -5.99 -14.87
N GLY A 284 12.13 -6.31 -14.60
CA GLY A 284 11.05 -5.33 -14.39
C GLY A 284 11.39 -4.34 -13.28
N ALA A 285 11.89 -4.83 -12.14
CA ALA A 285 12.32 -3.99 -11.03
C ALA A 285 13.50 -3.08 -11.39
N LYS A 286 14.52 -3.60 -12.08
CA LYS A 286 15.66 -2.80 -12.54
C LYS A 286 15.23 -1.71 -13.53
N ASP A 287 14.39 -2.06 -14.49
CA ASP A 287 13.90 -1.11 -15.50
C ASP A 287 13.05 -0.01 -14.86
N TYR A 288 12.17 -0.36 -13.92
CA TYR A 288 11.39 0.61 -13.16
C TYR A 288 12.30 1.56 -12.35
N MET A 289 13.28 1.02 -11.63
CA MET A 289 14.23 1.86 -10.86
C MET A 289 15.02 2.82 -11.75
N LYS A 290 15.43 2.39 -12.94
CA LYS A 290 16.05 3.28 -13.93
C LYS A 290 15.08 4.35 -14.42
N ALA A 291 13.83 3.97 -14.68
CA ALA A 291 12.80 4.91 -15.15
C ALA A 291 12.51 6.03 -14.14
N ILE A 292 12.57 5.73 -12.83
CA ILE A 292 12.43 6.73 -11.77
C ILE A 292 13.76 7.45 -11.43
N GLY A 293 14.86 7.16 -12.15
CA GLY A 293 16.08 7.92 -12.16
C GLY A 293 17.29 7.33 -11.43
N LEU A 294 17.27 6.06 -11.01
CA LEU A 294 18.45 5.39 -10.46
C LEU A 294 19.43 5.02 -11.59
N THR A 295 20.72 5.12 -11.30
CA THR A 295 21.79 4.61 -12.15
C THR A 295 22.03 3.13 -11.94
N ASP A 296 22.69 2.45 -12.90
CA ASP A 296 23.10 1.05 -12.75
C ASP A 296 24.04 0.83 -11.55
N ALA A 297 24.89 1.81 -11.23
CA ALA A 297 25.76 1.74 -10.06
C ALA A 297 24.96 1.78 -8.75
N GLU A 298 24.01 2.71 -8.61
CA GLU A 298 23.14 2.81 -7.42
C GLU A 298 22.30 1.54 -7.23
N ILE A 299 21.78 0.95 -8.33
CA ILE A 299 21.04 -0.32 -8.27
C ILE A 299 21.96 -1.47 -7.83
N THR A 300 23.19 -1.51 -8.34
CA THR A 300 24.18 -2.53 -7.95
C THR A 300 24.54 -2.40 -6.48
N ASP A 301 24.82 -1.19 -6.00
CA ASP A 301 25.15 -0.94 -4.60
C ASP A 301 23.97 -1.33 -3.67
N LEU A 302 22.75 -1.01 -4.09
CA LEU A 302 21.54 -1.43 -3.37
C LEU A 302 21.44 -2.96 -3.30
N MET A 303 21.64 -3.68 -4.41
CA MET A 303 21.61 -5.14 -4.43
C MET A 303 22.70 -5.74 -3.54
N VAL A 304 23.93 -5.22 -3.58
CA VAL A 304 25.02 -5.67 -2.72
C VAL A 304 24.68 -5.45 -1.24
N ASN A 305 24.13 -4.30 -0.91
CA ASN A 305 23.72 -3.98 0.46
C ASN A 305 22.57 -4.87 0.95
N LEU A 306 21.72 -5.34 0.04
CA LEU A 306 20.64 -6.30 0.33
C LEU A 306 21.10 -7.77 0.33
N GLY A 307 22.40 -8.02 0.14
CA GLY A 307 22.99 -9.35 0.25
C GLY A 307 23.26 -10.07 -1.07
N TYR A 308 23.16 -9.36 -2.22
CA TYR A 308 23.51 -9.95 -3.50
C TYR A 308 25.02 -10.26 -3.55
N VAL A 309 25.33 -11.51 -3.91
CA VAL A 309 26.71 -11.94 -4.16
C VAL A 309 26.86 -12.12 -5.67
N ALA A 310 27.63 -11.28 -6.30
CA ALA A 310 27.93 -11.43 -7.73
C ALA A 310 28.55 -12.80 -8.00
N PRO A 311 28.16 -13.51 -9.07
CA PRO A 311 28.84 -14.73 -9.48
C PRO A 311 30.34 -14.45 -9.65
N VAL A 312 31.19 -15.24 -9.02
CA VAL A 312 32.65 -15.16 -9.26
C VAL A 312 32.88 -15.68 -10.67
N GLU A 313 33.19 -14.78 -11.60
CA GLU A 313 33.74 -15.21 -12.89
C GLU A 313 35.08 -15.93 -12.62
N LEU A 314 35.04 -17.25 -12.65
CA LEU A 314 36.27 -18.04 -12.72
C LEU A 314 36.90 -17.77 -14.08
N SER A 315 37.76 -16.77 -14.16
CA SER A 315 38.67 -16.64 -15.31
C SER A 315 39.51 -17.92 -15.32
N LEU A 316 39.27 -18.76 -16.33
CA LEU A 316 40.18 -19.88 -16.64
C LEU A 316 41.53 -19.28 -16.93
N ILE A 317 42.41 -19.25 -15.91
CA ILE A 317 43.81 -19.03 -16.11
C ILE A 317 44.30 -20.32 -16.82
N HIS A 318 44.49 -20.26 -18.14
CA HIS A 318 45.21 -21.26 -18.87
C HIS A 318 46.67 -21.16 -18.44
N ILE A 319 47.09 -22.16 -17.64
CA ILE A 319 48.49 -22.41 -17.32
C ILE A 319 49.09 -23.23 -18.47
#